data_96f1e7714e22eb2dfa7ff9f4de2983ae
#
_entry.id   96f1e7714e22eb2dfa7ff9f4de2983ae
#
_cell.length_a   1.000
_cell.length_b   1.000
_cell.length_c   1.000
_cell.angle_alpha   90.00
_cell.angle_beta   90.00
_cell.angle_gamma   90.00
#
_symmetry.space_group_name_H-M   'P 1'
#
loop_
_entity.id
_entity.type
_entity.pdbx_description
1 polymer ?
#
loop_
_entity_poly.entity_id
_entity_poly.type
_entity_poly.pdbx_seq_one_letter_code
_entity_poly.pdbx_strand_id
1 'polypeptide(L)'
;MAAAGLVTAFGHASYREDDAFHITPPKPLGSLQPDETLSRVSLEAEELPAGVPGEAWVHWAIYRNRPDVGGICRAQPQTATALASAGVPILPLHGQGAFLGREVPVFGDARLVRDRKTGERLAESLSDAGALVMRGNGAVAVGADVGLAAARMWVLEHSAGINQKAAAAGSPSPISEEEFAYWDSVSEEILGRIWAYLKS
;
A
#
# COMPACT_ATOMS: atom_id res chain seq x y z
N MET A 1 6.18 -0.37 -10.08
CA MET A 1 6.51 -1.16 -8.87
C MET A 1 7.61 -2.20 -9.12
N ALA A 2 7.54 -3.01 -10.17
CA ALA A 2 8.60 -4.00 -10.46
C ALA A 2 9.95 -3.32 -10.76
N ALA A 3 9.99 -2.34 -11.66
CA ALA A 3 11.23 -1.60 -11.97
C ALA A 3 11.82 -0.86 -10.74
N ALA A 4 10.99 -0.49 -9.77
CA ALA A 4 11.42 0.14 -8.52
C ALA A 4 11.81 -0.87 -7.41
N GLY A 5 11.86 -2.18 -7.71
CA GLY A 5 12.24 -3.21 -6.74
C GLY A 5 11.24 -3.48 -5.61
N LEU A 6 10.02 -2.93 -5.71
CA LEU A 6 8.99 -3.09 -4.68
C LEU A 6 8.27 -4.44 -4.74
N VAL A 7 8.33 -5.11 -5.87
CA VAL A 7 7.79 -6.46 -6.11
C VAL A 7 8.78 -7.31 -6.91
N THR A 8 8.79 -8.59 -6.62
CA THR A 8 9.53 -9.61 -7.37
C THR A 8 8.55 -10.62 -7.98
N ALA A 9 8.31 -11.74 -7.29
CA ALA A 9 7.41 -12.79 -7.75
C ALA A 9 5.94 -12.52 -7.38
N PHE A 10 5.69 -11.78 -6.29
CA PHE A 10 4.36 -11.58 -5.73
C PHE A 10 4.04 -10.10 -5.63
N GLY A 11 2.78 -9.79 -5.82
CA GLY A 11 2.21 -8.45 -5.74
C GLY A 11 1.04 -8.34 -6.70
N HIS A 12 0.14 -7.42 -6.41
CA HIS A 12 -1.01 -7.15 -7.26
C HIS A 12 -1.45 -5.70 -7.10
N ALA A 13 -2.10 -5.19 -8.13
CA ALA A 13 -2.67 -3.86 -8.13
C ALA A 13 -4.12 -3.93 -8.62
N SER A 14 -4.93 -2.99 -8.19
CA SER A 14 -6.32 -2.89 -8.62
C SER A 14 -6.77 -1.44 -8.73
N TYR A 15 -7.83 -1.21 -9.49
CA TYR A 15 -8.58 0.03 -9.50
C TYR A 15 -10.07 -0.24 -9.33
N ARG A 16 -10.76 0.72 -8.68
CA ARG A 16 -12.22 0.69 -8.50
C ARG A 16 -12.93 1.10 -9.78
N GLU A 17 -14.05 0.44 -10.04
CA GLU A 17 -15.01 0.83 -11.06
C GLU A 17 -16.42 0.57 -10.51
N ASP A 18 -17.13 1.62 -10.17
CA ASP A 18 -18.48 1.58 -9.59
C ASP A 18 -18.61 0.62 -8.38
N ASP A 19 -19.41 -0.43 -8.53
CA ASP A 19 -19.70 -1.49 -7.54
C ASP A 19 -18.68 -2.65 -7.56
N ALA A 20 -17.55 -2.47 -8.23
CA ALA A 20 -16.55 -3.51 -8.45
C ALA A 20 -15.13 -2.94 -8.40
N PHE A 21 -14.16 -3.80 -8.54
CA PHE A 21 -12.78 -3.44 -8.84
C PHE A 21 -12.18 -4.41 -9.85
N HIS A 22 -11.19 -3.93 -10.58
CA HIS A 22 -10.39 -4.71 -11.50
C HIS A 22 -9.02 -4.95 -10.89
N ILE A 23 -8.57 -6.21 -10.85
CA ILE A 23 -7.32 -6.63 -10.22
C ILE A 23 -6.43 -7.38 -11.21
N THR A 24 -5.13 -7.15 -11.12
CA THR A 24 -4.13 -7.89 -11.90
C THR A 24 -4.20 -9.39 -11.62
N PRO A 25 -3.97 -10.25 -12.63
CA PRO A 25 -3.94 -11.70 -12.43
C PRO A 25 -2.80 -12.11 -11.48
N PRO A 26 -2.82 -13.36 -10.93
CA PRO A 26 -1.79 -13.88 -10.02
C PRO A 26 -0.49 -14.24 -10.77
N LYS A 27 0.11 -13.24 -11.41
CA LYS A 27 1.39 -13.31 -12.12
C LYS A 27 2.36 -12.26 -11.54
N PRO A 28 3.67 -12.42 -11.72
CA PRO A 28 4.62 -11.35 -11.38
C PRO A 28 4.26 -10.05 -12.11
N LEU A 29 4.12 -8.94 -11.37
CA LEU A 29 3.70 -7.66 -11.97
C LEU A 29 4.62 -7.18 -13.10
N GLY A 30 5.92 -7.50 -13.01
CA GLY A 30 6.89 -7.16 -14.07
C GLY A 30 6.74 -7.97 -15.35
N SER A 31 5.91 -9.03 -15.36
CA SER A 31 5.64 -9.86 -16.55
C SER A 31 4.32 -9.51 -17.25
N LEU A 32 3.53 -8.59 -16.68
CA LEU A 32 2.27 -8.18 -17.27
C LEU A 32 2.49 -7.44 -18.59
N GLN A 33 1.64 -7.74 -19.56
CA GLN A 33 1.63 -7.03 -20.85
C GLN A 33 0.62 -5.87 -20.81
N PRO A 34 0.78 -4.83 -21.65
CA PRO A 34 -0.14 -3.69 -21.69
C PRO A 34 -1.60 -4.06 -21.98
N ASP A 35 -1.83 -5.17 -22.68
CA ASP A 35 -3.14 -5.72 -23.05
C ASP A 35 -3.62 -6.83 -22.10
N GLU A 36 -2.93 -7.04 -20.98
CA GLU A 36 -3.31 -8.07 -20.01
C GLU A 36 -4.71 -7.80 -19.44
N THR A 37 -5.58 -8.80 -19.54
CA THR A 37 -6.94 -8.70 -19.00
C THR A 37 -6.91 -8.75 -17.48
N LEU A 38 -7.49 -7.72 -16.86
CA LEU A 38 -7.71 -7.67 -15.41
C LEU A 38 -9.01 -8.39 -15.05
N SER A 39 -9.02 -9.04 -13.91
CA SER A 39 -10.22 -9.73 -13.41
C SER A 39 -11.13 -8.76 -12.68
N ARG A 40 -12.42 -8.71 -13.04
CA ARG A 40 -13.43 -7.92 -12.32
C ARG A 40 -13.92 -8.68 -11.10
N VAL A 41 -13.99 -8.01 -9.95
CA VAL A 41 -14.51 -8.55 -8.68
C VAL A 41 -15.58 -7.60 -8.15
N SER A 42 -16.81 -8.10 -7.94
CA SER A 42 -17.90 -7.32 -7.34
C SER A 42 -17.62 -7.02 -5.87
N LEU A 43 -17.97 -5.84 -5.40
CA LEU A 43 -17.95 -5.50 -3.97
C LEU A 43 -19.02 -6.23 -3.15
N GLU A 44 -19.99 -6.87 -3.82
CA GLU A 44 -21.00 -7.73 -3.19
C GLU A 44 -20.64 -9.23 -3.29
N ALA A 45 -19.43 -9.56 -3.78
CA ALA A 45 -19.01 -10.95 -3.94
C ALA A 45 -18.96 -11.68 -2.59
N GLU A 46 -19.57 -12.86 -2.52
CA GLU A 46 -19.45 -13.78 -1.40
C GLU A 46 -18.22 -14.69 -1.54
N GLU A 47 -17.83 -14.96 -2.78
CA GLU A 47 -16.66 -15.75 -3.16
C GLU A 47 -15.84 -15.01 -4.23
N LEU A 48 -14.53 -15.21 -4.24
CA LEU A 48 -13.66 -14.64 -5.28
C LEU A 48 -13.82 -15.42 -6.59
N PRO A 49 -13.90 -14.74 -7.74
CA PRO A 49 -13.89 -15.41 -9.04
C PRO A 49 -12.62 -16.22 -9.25
N ALA A 50 -12.70 -17.24 -10.10
CA ALA A 50 -11.52 -17.97 -10.53
C ALA A 50 -10.51 -17.06 -11.26
N GLY A 51 -9.22 -17.28 -11.06
CA GLY A 51 -8.16 -16.54 -11.73
C GLY A 51 -7.75 -15.22 -11.06
N VAL A 52 -8.35 -14.85 -9.91
CA VAL A 52 -7.87 -13.71 -9.12
C VAL A 52 -6.84 -14.16 -8.08
N PRO A 53 -5.95 -13.24 -7.61
CA PRO A 53 -5.08 -13.54 -6.47
C PRO A 53 -5.90 -13.92 -5.23
N GLY A 54 -5.49 -14.95 -4.48
CA GLY A 54 -6.19 -15.35 -3.27
C GLY A 54 -6.24 -14.26 -2.18
N GLU A 55 -5.33 -13.28 -2.23
CA GLU A 55 -5.34 -12.09 -1.36
C GLU A 55 -6.18 -10.93 -1.93
N ALA A 56 -7.02 -11.14 -2.96
CA ALA A 56 -7.98 -10.13 -3.44
C ALA A 56 -8.97 -9.71 -2.35
N TRP A 57 -9.15 -10.49 -1.28
CA TRP A 57 -9.90 -10.12 -0.09
C TRP A 57 -9.36 -8.87 0.62
N VAL A 58 -8.06 -8.60 0.52
CA VAL A 58 -7.45 -7.33 0.98
C VAL A 58 -8.06 -6.14 0.23
N HIS A 59 -8.09 -6.21 -1.10
CA HIS A 59 -8.63 -5.14 -1.95
C HIS A 59 -10.14 -4.99 -1.75
N TRP A 60 -10.86 -6.10 -1.73
CA TRP A 60 -12.30 -6.13 -1.52
C TRP A 60 -12.70 -5.43 -0.22
N ALA A 61 -12.05 -5.77 0.89
CA ALA A 61 -12.37 -5.19 2.20
C ALA A 61 -12.02 -3.70 2.29
N ILE A 62 -10.87 -3.30 1.73
CA ILE A 62 -10.47 -1.88 1.71
C ILE A 62 -11.46 -1.06 0.88
N TYR A 63 -11.83 -1.51 -0.33
CA TYR A 63 -12.78 -0.78 -1.15
C TYR A 63 -14.16 -0.64 -0.51
N ARG A 64 -14.62 -1.63 0.24
CA ARG A 64 -15.89 -1.55 0.98
C ARG A 64 -15.82 -0.57 2.15
N ASN A 65 -14.70 -0.51 2.84
CA ASN A 65 -14.49 0.32 4.03
C ASN A 65 -14.12 1.77 3.69
N ARG A 66 -13.51 2.00 2.51
CA ARG A 66 -12.92 3.27 2.07
C ARG A 66 -13.45 3.66 0.69
N PRO A 67 -14.61 4.34 0.60
CA PRO A 67 -15.18 4.78 -0.69
C PRO A 67 -14.33 5.83 -1.41
N ASP A 68 -13.44 6.53 -0.71
CA ASP A 68 -12.47 7.49 -1.24
C ASP A 68 -11.29 6.82 -1.97
N VAL A 69 -11.07 5.52 -1.75
CA VAL A 69 -10.00 4.77 -2.40
C VAL A 69 -10.42 4.32 -3.79
N GLY A 70 -9.70 4.78 -4.83
CA GLY A 70 -9.87 4.38 -6.22
C GLY A 70 -8.80 3.43 -6.72
N GLY A 71 -7.64 3.32 -6.03
CA GLY A 71 -6.55 2.41 -6.39
C GLY A 71 -5.85 1.78 -5.19
N ILE A 72 -5.43 0.52 -5.35
CA ILE A 72 -4.70 -0.24 -4.32
C ILE A 72 -3.50 -0.93 -4.95
N CYS A 73 -2.36 -0.85 -4.27
CA CYS A 73 -1.16 -1.62 -4.56
C CYS A 73 -0.77 -2.49 -3.36
N ARG A 74 -0.59 -3.78 -3.60
CA ARG A 74 0.00 -4.72 -2.65
C ARG A 74 1.39 -5.11 -3.14
N ALA A 75 2.41 -4.97 -2.28
CA ALA A 75 3.81 -5.20 -2.60
C ALA A 75 4.57 -5.81 -1.42
N GLN A 76 5.87 -6.01 -1.60
CA GLN A 76 6.76 -6.57 -0.57
C GLN A 76 7.96 -5.65 -0.34
N PRO A 77 7.73 -4.40 0.15
CA PRO A 77 8.80 -3.47 0.49
C PRO A 77 9.63 -4.08 1.62
N GLN A 78 10.92 -4.28 1.37
CA GLN A 78 11.78 -5.09 2.24
C GLN A 78 12.07 -4.39 3.57
N THR A 79 12.42 -3.10 3.51
CA THR A 79 12.76 -2.34 4.71
C THR A 79 11.55 -2.12 5.61
N ALA A 80 10.40 -1.75 5.02
CA ALA A 80 9.16 -1.59 5.78
C ALA A 80 8.73 -2.89 6.46
N THR A 81 8.82 -4.03 5.74
CA THR A 81 8.51 -5.35 6.29
C THR A 81 9.47 -5.73 7.43
N ALA A 82 10.78 -5.44 7.30
CA ALA A 82 11.77 -5.71 8.32
C ALA A 82 11.52 -4.90 9.59
N LEU A 83 11.26 -3.60 9.48
CA LEU A 83 10.95 -2.72 10.62
C LEU A 83 9.70 -3.19 11.36
N ALA A 84 8.61 -3.48 10.64
CA ALA A 84 7.38 -3.97 11.25
C ALA A 84 7.59 -5.33 11.96
N SER A 85 8.42 -6.21 11.40
CA SER A 85 8.76 -7.50 12.02
C SER A 85 9.63 -7.33 13.27
N ALA A 86 10.42 -6.28 13.33
CA ALA A 86 11.22 -5.90 14.50
C ALA A 86 10.44 -5.08 15.54
N GLY A 87 9.18 -4.73 15.28
CA GLY A 87 8.37 -3.87 16.16
C GLY A 87 8.83 -2.40 16.18
N VAL A 88 9.53 -1.96 15.14
CA VAL A 88 10.00 -0.58 14.98
C VAL A 88 8.97 0.22 14.17
N PRO A 89 8.42 1.31 14.72
CA PRO A 89 7.43 2.12 14.01
C PRO A 89 8.05 2.86 12.83
N ILE A 90 7.25 3.09 11.79
CA ILE A 90 7.60 3.94 10.65
C ILE A 90 6.89 5.28 10.86
N LEU A 91 7.65 6.30 11.23
CA LEU A 91 7.20 7.63 11.58
C LEU A 91 7.51 8.64 10.45
N PRO A 92 6.78 9.76 10.36
CA PRO A 92 7.04 10.82 9.38
C PRO A 92 8.29 11.63 9.80
N LEU A 93 9.47 11.10 9.50
CA LEU A 93 10.77 11.77 9.76
C LEU A 93 11.19 12.74 8.66
N HIS A 94 10.42 12.84 7.59
CA HIS A 94 10.62 13.75 6.45
C HIS A 94 9.26 14.07 5.81
N GLY A 95 9.19 15.13 5.03
CA GLY A 95 7.92 15.65 4.52
C GLY A 95 7.06 14.62 3.79
N GLN A 96 7.63 13.85 2.86
CA GLN A 96 6.86 12.82 2.13
C GLN A 96 6.34 11.70 3.05
N GLY A 97 6.95 11.49 4.21
CA GLY A 97 6.47 10.54 5.22
C GLY A 97 5.04 10.86 5.70
N ALA A 98 4.65 12.15 5.67
CA ALA A 98 3.30 12.58 6.02
C ALA A 98 2.20 11.97 5.12
N PHE A 99 2.53 11.60 3.87
CA PHE A 99 1.59 11.02 2.91
C PHE A 99 1.09 9.61 3.29
N LEU A 100 1.69 9.02 4.30
CA LEU A 100 1.35 7.69 4.82
C LEU A 100 0.46 7.76 6.07
N GLY A 101 0.40 8.91 6.71
CA GLY A 101 -0.22 9.14 8.02
C GLY A 101 0.81 9.46 9.10
N ARG A 102 0.32 9.66 10.34
CA ARG A 102 1.18 10.02 11.50
C ARG A 102 2.07 8.86 11.97
N GLU A 103 1.63 7.66 11.72
CA GLU A 103 2.36 6.42 11.89
C GLU A 103 1.80 5.42 10.90
N VAL A 104 2.64 4.61 10.29
CA VAL A 104 2.19 3.55 9.39
C VAL A 104 1.65 2.40 10.23
N PRO A 105 0.36 2.05 10.15
CA PRO A 105 -0.20 0.95 10.91
C PRO A 105 0.39 -0.40 10.50
N VAL A 106 0.42 -1.34 11.45
CA VAL A 106 0.91 -2.71 11.26
C VAL A 106 -0.21 -3.71 11.53
N PHE A 107 -0.58 -4.50 10.53
CA PHE A 107 -1.45 -5.66 10.71
C PHE A 107 -0.64 -6.83 11.27
N GLY A 108 -0.92 -7.22 12.51
CA GLY A 108 -0.09 -8.15 13.29
C GLY A 108 -0.15 -9.63 12.88
N ASP A 109 -1.12 -10.04 12.04
CA ASP A 109 -1.26 -11.41 11.55
C ASP A 109 -0.36 -11.66 10.33
N ALA A 110 0.63 -12.55 10.46
CA ALA A 110 1.59 -12.84 9.40
C ALA A 110 1.10 -13.86 8.35
N ARG A 111 -0.10 -14.40 8.54
CA ARG A 111 -0.70 -15.33 7.57
C ARG A 111 -1.19 -14.61 6.32
N LEU A 112 -1.30 -15.35 5.20
CA LEU A 112 -1.92 -14.82 3.99
C LEU A 112 -3.39 -14.47 4.24
N VAL A 113 -3.81 -13.32 3.76
CA VAL A 113 -5.21 -12.84 3.87
C VAL A 113 -6.02 -13.50 2.76
N ARG A 114 -6.61 -14.64 3.04
CA ARG A 114 -7.33 -15.47 2.05
C ARG A 114 -8.82 -15.69 2.36
N ASP A 115 -9.34 -14.93 3.29
CA ASP A 115 -10.76 -14.94 3.65
C ASP A 115 -11.27 -13.54 3.96
N ARG A 116 -12.58 -13.38 3.84
CA ARG A 116 -13.29 -12.13 4.02
C ARG A 116 -13.04 -11.50 5.40
N LYS A 117 -13.19 -12.29 6.47
CA LYS A 117 -13.05 -11.82 7.84
C LYS A 117 -11.65 -11.27 8.14
N THR A 118 -10.63 -11.94 7.64
CA THR A 118 -9.23 -11.46 7.80
C THR A 118 -9.01 -10.19 6.97
N GLY A 119 -9.60 -10.09 5.76
CA GLY A 119 -9.58 -8.88 4.95
C GLY A 119 -10.24 -7.69 5.66
N GLU A 120 -11.42 -7.88 6.25
CA GLU A 120 -12.15 -6.86 7.00
C GLU A 120 -11.31 -6.33 8.20
N ARG A 121 -10.69 -7.21 8.98
CA ARG A 121 -9.78 -6.82 10.08
C ARG A 121 -8.56 -6.03 9.58
N LEU A 122 -8.04 -6.37 8.41
CA LEU A 122 -6.94 -5.63 7.80
C LEU A 122 -7.40 -4.23 7.38
N ALA A 123 -8.56 -4.11 6.75
CA ALA A 123 -9.12 -2.82 6.35
C ALA A 123 -9.42 -1.92 7.55
N GLU A 124 -9.92 -2.48 8.66
CA GLU A 124 -10.08 -1.77 9.94
C GLU A 124 -8.73 -1.26 10.47
N SER A 125 -7.67 -2.10 10.39
CA SER A 125 -6.32 -1.71 10.84
C SER A 125 -5.70 -0.63 9.95
N LEU A 126 -6.04 -0.57 8.66
CA LEU A 126 -5.61 0.51 7.76
C LEU A 126 -6.23 1.85 8.17
N SER A 127 -7.47 1.86 8.64
CA SER A 127 -8.22 3.08 9.00
C SER A 127 -8.18 4.11 7.87
N ASP A 128 -7.78 5.35 8.15
CA ASP A 128 -7.61 6.47 7.20
C ASP A 128 -6.18 6.59 6.62
N ALA A 129 -5.24 5.73 7.05
CA ALA A 129 -3.86 5.79 6.60
C ALA A 129 -3.71 5.54 5.09
N GLY A 130 -2.66 6.10 4.51
CA GLY A 130 -2.31 5.92 3.09
C GLY A 130 -1.63 4.58 2.77
N ALA A 131 -1.11 3.89 3.80
CA ALA A 131 -0.49 2.58 3.68
C ALA A 131 -0.55 1.81 5.01
N LEU A 132 -0.37 0.49 4.93
CA LEU A 132 -0.31 -0.41 6.09
C LEU A 132 0.72 -1.51 5.79
N VAL A 133 1.53 -1.88 6.80
CA VAL A 133 2.43 -3.04 6.70
C VAL A 133 1.73 -4.27 7.27
N MET A 134 1.71 -5.35 6.48
CA MET A 134 1.32 -6.68 6.93
C MET A 134 2.57 -7.37 7.49
N ARG A 135 2.66 -7.53 8.80
CA ARG A 135 3.84 -8.10 9.48
C ARG A 135 4.24 -9.45 8.86
N GLY A 136 5.45 -9.51 8.32
CA GLY A 136 6.00 -10.71 7.67
C GLY A 136 5.40 -11.04 6.28
N ASN A 137 4.50 -10.19 5.72
CA ASN A 137 3.84 -10.47 4.43
C ASN A 137 3.79 -9.24 3.49
N GLY A 138 4.65 -8.25 3.69
CA GLY A 138 4.71 -7.06 2.83
C GLY A 138 3.79 -5.93 3.26
N ALA A 139 3.20 -5.19 2.31
CA ALA A 139 2.41 -4.01 2.59
C ALA A 139 1.30 -3.79 1.56
N VAL A 140 0.32 -2.97 1.93
CA VAL A 140 -0.69 -2.40 1.05
C VAL A 140 -0.61 -0.88 1.10
N ALA A 141 -0.77 -0.21 -0.03
CA ALA A 141 -0.91 1.23 -0.14
C ALA A 141 -2.14 1.57 -0.97
N VAL A 142 -2.79 2.68 -0.64
CA VAL A 142 -4.05 3.11 -1.23
C VAL A 142 -3.93 4.53 -1.81
N GLY A 143 -4.81 4.87 -2.76
CA GLY A 143 -4.86 6.19 -3.35
C GLY A 143 -6.17 6.44 -4.07
N ALA A 144 -6.42 7.70 -4.49
CA ALA A 144 -7.57 8.04 -5.33
C ALA A 144 -7.50 7.33 -6.70
N ASP A 145 -6.30 6.91 -7.11
CA ASP A 145 -6.07 6.04 -8.26
C ASP A 145 -4.88 5.10 -8.01
N VAL A 146 -4.64 4.16 -8.94
CA VAL A 146 -3.57 3.16 -8.82
C VAL A 146 -2.17 3.78 -8.91
N GLY A 147 -2.02 4.92 -9.59
CA GLY A 147 -0.76 5.64 -9.69
C GLY A 147 -0.35 6.26 -8.36
N LEU A 148 -1.31 6.89 -7.66
CA LEU A 148 -1.09 7.46 -6.32
C LEU A 148 -0.84 6.34 -5.29
N ALA A 149 -1.55 5.21 -5.39
CA ALA A 149 -1.28 4.04 -4.55
C ALA A 149 0.15 3.49 -4.78
N ALA A 150 0.61 3.41 -6.03
CA ALA A 150 1.97 2.98 -6.35
C ALA A 150 3.03 3.97 -5.84
N ALA A 151 2.77 5.27 -5.94
CA ALA A 151 3.64 6.32 -5.41
C ALA A 151 3.73 6.24 -3.88
N ARG A 152 2.61 6.04 -3.17
CA ARG A 152 2.61 5.81 -1.71
C ARG A 152 3.37 4.56 -1.30
N MET A 153 3.28 3.47 -2.07
CA MET A 153 4.07 2.26 -1.82
C MET A 153 5.57 2.55 -1.93
N TRP A 154 5.99 3.35 -2.91
CA TRP A 154 7.38 3.79 -3.03
C TRP A 154 7.80 4.68 -1.85
N VAL A 155 6.95 5.63 -1.45
CA VAL A 155 7.18 6.49 -0.28
C VAL A 155 7.30 5.66 1.00
N LEU A 156 6.50 4.59 1.15
CA LEU A 156 6.56 3.70 2.31
C LEU A 156 7.95 3.06 2.46
N GLU A 157 8.49 2.46 1.40
CA GLU A 157 9.80 1.83 1.44
C GLU A 157 10.92 2.87 1.65
N HIS A 158 10.79 4.04 1.00
CA HIS A 158 11.73 5.13 1.17
C HIS A 158 11.74 5.67 2.61
N SER A 159 10.56 5.89 3.19
CA SER A 159 10.39 6.33 4.58
C SER A 159 10.91 5.31 5.57
N ALA A 160 10.66 4.01 5.34
CA ALA A 160 11.20 2.93 6.15
C ALA A 160 12.74 2.96 6.15
N GLY A 161 13.37 3.16 4.98
CA GLY A 161 14.81 3.30 4.87
C GLY A 161 15.38 4.51 5.64
N ILE A 162 14.65 5.64 5.65
CA ILE A 162 15.01 6.81 6.46
C ILE A 162 14.88 6.50 7.95
N ASN A 163 13.76 5.89 8.38
CA ASN A 163 13.54 5.50 9.77
C ASN A 163 14.65 4.55 10.28
N GLN A 164 15.02 3.56 9.49
CA GLN A 164 16.11 2.64 9.81
C GLN A 164 17.44 3.35 10.04
N LYS A 165 17.80 4.27 9.12
CA LYS A 165 19.04 5.05 9.20
C LYS A 165 19.04 6.01 10.38
N ALA A 166 17.93 6.70 10.61
CA ALA A 166 17.78 7.63 11.72
C ALA A 166 17.87 6.92 13.08
N ALA A 167 17.23 5.76 13.23
CA ALA A 167 17.33 4.95 14.44
C ALA A 167 18.77 4.45 14.71
N ALA A 168 19.53 4.14 13.66
CA ALA A 168 20.95 3.76 13.80
C ALA A 168 21.86 4.95 14.14
N ALA A 169 21.46 6.18 13.76
CA ALA A 169 22.24 7.40 13.98
C ALA A 169 21.95 8.05 15.36
N GLY A 170 20.79 7.76 15.98
CA GLY A 170 20.41 8.37 17.25
C GLY A 170 18.92 8.21 17.57
N SER A 171 18.34 9.24 18.19
CA SER A 171 16.92 9.27 18.55
C SER A 171 16.13 10.03 17.45
N PRO A 172 15.36 9.35 16.59
CA PRO A 172 14.61 10.00 15.55
C PRO A 172 13.51 10.92 16.14
N SER A 173 13.31 12.09 15.50
CA SER A 173 12.25 13.03 15.84
C SER A 173 11.32 13.20 14.64
N PRO A 174 10.02 12.88 14.76
CA PRO A 174 9.05 13.16 13.72
C PRO A 174 8.95 14.65 13.40
N ILE A 175 8.51 14.99 12.20
CA ILE A 175 8.14 16.35 11.84
C ILE A 175 7.01 16.85 12.76
N SER A 176 6.96 18.18 12.99
CA SER A 176 5.92 18.81 13.83
C SER A 176 4.53 18.67 13.20
N GLU A 177 3.48 18.92 14.00
CA GLU A 177 2.09 18.92 13.52
C GLU A 177 1.85 19.95 12.41
N GLU A 178 2.48 21.13 12.51
CA GLU A 178 2.38 22.19 11.50
C GLU A 178 3.05 21.75 10.18
N GLU A 179 4.24 21.18 10.26
CA GLU A 179 4.95 20.64 9.10
C GLU A 179 4.20 19.46 8.47
N PHE A 180 3.64 18.59 9.30
CA PHE A 180 2.80 17.48 8.82
C PHE A 180 1.60 17.99 8.02
N ALA A 181 0.85 18.95 8.56
CA ALA A 181 -0.32 19.52 7.88
C ALA A 181 0.06 20.22 6.57
N TYR A 182 1.20 20.91 6.54
CA TYR A 182 1.72 21.51 5.30
C TYR A 182 2.01 20.45 4.24
N TRP A 183 2.75 19.39 4.59
CA TRP A 183 3.08 18.32 3.64
C TRP A 183 1.86 17.55 3.17
N ASP A 184 0.92 17.28 4.06
CA ASP A 184 -0.33 16.60 3.71
C ASP A 184 -1.13 17.42 2.68
N SER A 185 -1.18 18.75 2.82
CA SER A 185 -1.90 19.64 1.90
C SER A 185 -1.36 19.65 0.46
N VAL A 186 -0.11 19.26 0.25
CA VAL A 186 0.54 19.18 -1.09
C VAL A 186 0.76 17.73 -1.54
N SER A 187 0.21 16.77 -0.79
CA SER A 187 0.49 15.33 -0.98
C SER A 187 0.13 14.84 -2.39
N GLU A 188 -1.02 15.25 -2.91
CA GLU A 188 -1.52 14.79 -4.21
C GLU A 188 -0.62 15.25 -5.37
N GLU A 189 -0.16 16.52 -5.35
CA GLU A 189 0.78 17.04 -6.32
C GLU A 189 2.10 16.25 -6.31
N ILE A 190 2.68 16.07 -5.12
CA ILE A 190 3.98 15.42 -4.97
C ILE A 190 3.90 13.92 -5.31
N LEU A 191 2.84 13.23 -4.89
CA LEU A 191 2.61 11.83 -5.29
C LEU A 191 2.44 11.69 -6.80
N GLY A 192 1.77 12.63 -7.46
CA GLY A 192 1.67 12.68 -8.92
C GLY A 192 3.03 12.79 -9.61
N ARG A 193 3.96 13.59 -9.06
CA ARG A 193 5.35 13.71 -9.55
C ARG A 193 6.14 12.42 -9.31
N ILE A 194 5.98 11.78 -8.16
CA ILE A 194 6.60 10.48 -7.87
C ILE A 194 6.08 9.43 -8.86
N TRP A 195 4.77 9.41 -9.12
CA TRP A 195 4.20 8.51 -10.12
C TRP A 195 4.77 8.75 -11.53
N ALA A 196 4.92 10.01 -11.93
CA ALA A 196 5.56 10.34 -13.21
C ALA A 196 7.00 9.80 -13.29
N TYR A 197 7.79 9.95 -12.22
CA TYR A 197 9.13 9.36 -12.10
C TYR A 197 9.12 7.83 -12.18
N LEU A 198 8.18 7.16 -11.52
CA LEU A 198 8.10 5.69 -11.54
C LEU A 198 7.71 5.09 -12.90
N LYS A 199 7.23 5.93 -13.84
CA LYS A 199 6.90 5.54 -15.22
C LYS A 199 8.03 5.82 -16.23
N SER A 200 9.01 6.62 -15.85
CA SER A 200 10.17 6.94 -16.70
C SER A 200 11.21 5.81 -16.68
#